data_6d8265cba1f3b767921634e563f43d00
#
_entry.id   6d8265cba1f3b767921634e563f43d00
#
_cell.length_a   1.000
_cell.length_b   1.000
_cell.length_c   1.000
_cell.angle_alpha   90.00
_cell.angle_beta   90.00
_cell.angle_gamma   90.00
#
_symmetry.space_group_name_H-M   'P 1'
#
loop_
_entity.id
_entity.type
_entity.pdbx_description
1 polymer ?
#
loop_
_entity_poly.entity_id
_entity_poly.type
_entity_poly.pdbx_seq_one_letter_code
_entity_poly.pdbx_strand_id
1 'polypeptide(L)'
;MTAFSGNTLSPAVTEGLLALHRYRLLSVAQVATASGLKPSYLRDILRVLERKRYLGSIGNVGLRGGSKAPKLYFLNRSGYDLLRDGCGLEESHLGEFVKPHSGPKWTPIMAHRMATIDLLLAVETGLRDRPNYELITTFHEYRRVKRGTTAQPETSDYVAAPEAAGNRIVPDAGFVLENCQTGKRGLFFIETDRGTMRLTRGAEGSYSVAGKFALYERYLRGLRFADTYGPYGVFSFFTVLFATTTQGRLENARLASADLDHNLHPYFRLATLEIGTHSFFDPIWLSRDVRDKRHGTLIKIN
;
A
#
# COMPACT_ATOMS: atom_id res chain seq x y z
N MET A 1 29.38 1.55 10.96
CA MET A 1 29.04 1.92 9.57
C MET A 1 28.66 3.39 9.56
N THR A 2 29.37 4.22 8.84
CA THR A 2 29.06 5.65 8.69
C THR A 2 27.91 5.80 7.67
N ALA A 3 26.93 6.64 7.96
CA ALA A 3 25.80 6.94 7.05
C ALA A 3 26.27 7.61 5.75
N PHE A 4 27.46 8.21 5.79
CA PHE A 4 28.12 8.89 4.68
C PHE A 4 29.55 8.38 4.53
N SER A 5 29.92 8.02 3.31
CA SER A 5 31.30 7.83 2.88
C SER A 5 31.64 8.98 1.92
N GLY A 6 32.27 10.02 2.43
CA GLY A 6 32.40 11.26 1.67
C GLY A 6 31.02 11.93 1.45
N ASN A 7 30.70 12.28 0.20
CA ASN A 7 29.38 12.82 -0.19
C ASN A 7 28.34 11.73 -0.59
N THR A 8 28.68 10.45 -0.46
CA THR A 8 27.83 9.35 -0.92
C THR A 8 27.06 8.72 0.24
N LEU A 9 25.77 8.50 0.07
CA LEU A 9 24.93 7.75 1.01
C LEU A 9 25.26 6.27 0.97
N SER A 10 25.15 5.55 2.09
CA SER A 10 25.22 4.10 2.07
C SER A 10 23.98 3.52 1.35
N PRO A 11 24.12 2.35 0.64
CA PRO A 11 22.98 1.76 -0.08
C PRO A 11 21.73 1.61 0.76
N ALA A 12 21.86 1.15 2.01
CA ALA A 12 20.70 0.97 2.89
C ALA A 12 20.03 2.30 3.31
N VAL A 13 20.80 3.38 3.43
CA VAL A 13 20.23 4.73 3.69
C VAL A 13 19.53 5.24 2.42
N THR A 14 20.11 5.00 1.26
CA THR A 14 19.49 5.31 -0.05
C THR A 14 18.15 4.62 -0.19
N GLU A 15 18.05 3.31 0.10
CA GLU A 15 16.77 2.58 0.09
C GLU A 15 15.73 3.20 1.03
N GLY A 16 16.12 3.59 2.25
CA GLY A 16 15.24 4.28 3.17
C GLY A 16 14.73 5.62 2.62
N LEU A 17 15.59 6.39 1.94
CA LEU A 17 15.19 7.66 1.32
C LEU A 17 14.34 7.46 0.06
N LEU A 18 14.60 6.41 -0.72
CA LEU A 18 13.75 6.01 -1.85
C LEU A 18 12.35 5.63 -1.38
N ALA A 19 12.25 4.88 -0.28
CA ALA A 19 10.95 4.57 0.32
C ALA A 19 10.22 5.86 0.78
N LEU A 20 10.94 6.82 1.40
CA LEU A 20 10.39 8.13 1.74
C LEU A 20 9.92 8.90 0.50
N HIS A 21 10.64 8.81 -0.59
CA HIS A 21 10.22 9.41 -1.87
C HIS A 21 8.95 8.74 -2.41
N ARG A 22 8.90 7.39 -2.42
CA ARG A 22 7.78 6.59 -2.92
C ARG A 22 6.49 6.81 -2.13
N TYR A 23 6.57 6.69 -0.81
CA TYR A 23 5.42 6.73 0.09
C TYR A 23 5.11 8.11 0.67
N ARG A 24 5.97 9.10 0.46
CA ARG A 24 5.84 10.50 0.86
C ARG A 24 5.91 10.77 2.37
N LEU A 25 5.44 9.85 3.20
CA LEU A 25 5.40 9.96 4.65
C LEU A 25 5.67 8.59 5.27
N LEU A 26 6.72 8.47 6.08
CA LEU A 26 7.06 7.23 6.80
C LEU A 26 7.47 7.52 8.24
N SER A 27 7.14 6.60 9.14
CA SER A 27 7.70 6.53 10.48
C SER A 27 9.13 5.95 10.45
N VAL A 28 9.88 6.11 11.55
CA VAL A 28 11.20 5.46 11.70
C VAL A 28 11.09 3.94 11.50
N ALA A 29 10.04 3.31 12.03
CA ALA A 29 9.84 1.86 11.89
C ALA A 29 9.68 1.46 10.42
N GLN A 30 8.88 2.19 9.65
CA GLN A 30 8.68 1.94 8.22
C GLN A 30 9.94 2.16 7.39
N VAL A 31 10.71 3.22 7.67
CA VAL A 31 12.03 3.42 7.02
C VAL A 31 12.97 2.26 7.38
N ALA A 32 12.91 1.76 8.63
CA ALA A 32 13.71 0.61 9.06
C ALA A 32 13.33 -0.66 8.28
N THR A 33 12.04 -0.93 8.13
CA THR A 33 11.53 -2.04 7.33
C THR A 33 12.01 -1.94 5.88
N ALA A 34 11.87 -0.78 5.25
CA ALA A 34 12.29 -0.56 3.86
C ALA A 34 13.80 -0.75 3.65
N SER A 35 14.62 -0.20 4.55
CA SER A 35 16.09 -0.19 4.45
C SER A 35 16.78 -1.44 5.00
N GLY A 36 16.08 -2.25 5.81
CA GLY A 36 16.69 -3.35 6.56
C GLY A 36 17.58 -2.91 7.73
N LEU A 37 17.61 -1.60 8.07
CA LEU A 37 18.43 -1.06 9.14
C LEU A 37 17.70 -1.08 10.49
N LYS A 38 18.46 -1.14 11.58
CA LYS A 38 17.89 -1.10 12.94
C LYS A 38 17.23 0.28 13.19
N PRO A 39 16.02 0.34 13.80
CA PRO A 39 15.33 1.61 14.07
C PRO A 39 16.12 2.60 14.94
N SER A 40 16.94 2.11 15.87
CA SER A 40 17.80 2.96 16.71
C SER A 40 18.83 3.72 15.88
N TYR A 41 19.53 3.02 15.00
CA TYR A 41 20.52 3.60 14.10
C TYR A 41 19.89 4.60 13.11
N LEU A 42 18.76 4.23 12.51
CA LEU A 42 18.03 5.12 11.60
C LEU A 42 17.54 6.40 12.27
N ARG A 43 17.12 6.33 13.52
CA ARG A 43 16.67 7.52 14.26
C ARG A 43 17.73 8.60 14.28
N ASP A 44 18.98 8.24 14.46
CA ASP A 44 20.09 9.21 14.49
C ASP A 44 20.39 9.73 13.08
N ILE A 45 20.39 8.89 12.07
CA ILE A 45 20.54 9.29 10.66
C ILE A 45 19.44 10.27 10.25
N LEU A 46 18.17 9.94 10.50
CA LEU A 46 17.03 10.78 10.14
C LEU A 46 17.09 12.14 10.86
N ARG A 47 17.55 12.19 12.12
CA ARG A 47 17.80 13.46 12.83
C ARG A 47 18.90 14.30 12.19
N VAL A 48 19.97 13.67 11.70
CA VAL A 48 21.05 14.38 10.99
C VAL A 48 20.52 14.93 9.67
N LEU A 49 19.80 14.14 8.90
CA LEU A 49 19.21 14.56 7.62
C LEU A 49 18.16 15.66 7.81
N GLU A 50 17.37 15.60 8.87
CA GLU A 50 16.40 16.64 9.23
C GLU A 50 17.11 17.96 9.60
N ARG A 51 18.17 17.93 10.42
CA ARG A 51 18.98 19.12 10.74
C ARG A 51 19.61 19.75 9.51
N LYS A 52 20.03 18.93 8.55
CA LYS A 52 20.57 19.38 7.25
C LYS A 52 19.46 19.82 6.27
N ARG A 53 18.18 19.79 6.68
CA ARG A 53 17.02 20.16 5.86
C ARG A 53 16.78 19.27 4.63
N TYR A 54 17.39 18.10 4.57
CA TYR A 54 17.06 17.09 3.55
C TYR A 54 15.69 16.48 3.80
N LEU A 55 15.31 16.35 5.08
CA LEU A 55 14.01 15.85 5.52
C LEU A 55 13.23 16.93 6.26
N GLY A 56 11.93 16.87 6.16
CA GLY A 56 10.99 17.47 7.08
C GLY A 56 10.28 16.40 7.91
N SER A 57 9.56 16.81 8.94
CA SER A 57 8.79 15.88 9.77
C SER A 57 7.46 16.46 10.25
N ILE A 58 6.53 15.54 10.54
CA ILE A 58 5.34 15.81 11.33
C ILE A 58 5.65 15.35 12.75
N GLY A 59 5.59 16.27 13.70
CA GLY A 59 5.92 16.00 15.10
C GLY A 59 4.92 15.10 15.80
N ASN A 60 5.31 14.67 17.01
CA ASN A 60 4.46 13.90 17.92
C ASN A 60 3.23 14.71 18.32
N VAL A 61 2.10 14.42 17.71
CA VAL A 61 0.82 15.00 18.12
C VAL A 61 0.16 14.02 19.10
N GLY A 62 -0.28 14.53 20.25
CA GLY A 62 -1.06 13.73 21.19
C GLY A 62 -2.35 13.24 20.54
N LEU A 63 -2.60 11.95 20.64
CA LEU A 63 -3.87 11.35 20.22
C LEU A 63 -4.83 11.31 21.41
N ARG A 64 -6.16 11.37 21.16
CA ARG A 64 -7.15 11.12 22.21
C ARG A 64 -6.88 9.74 22.82
N GLY A 65 -6.78 9.66 24.14
CA GLY A 65 -6.46 8.40 24.87
C GLY A 65 -5.00 8.28 25.33
N GLY A 66 -4.19 9.36 25.27
CA GLY A 66 -2.85 9.42 25.88
C GLY A 66 -1.73 8.78 25.04
N SER A 67 -2.03 8.12 23.94
CA SER A 67 -1.01 7.64 23.02
C SER A 67 -0.45 8.80 22.18
N LYS A 68 0.84 8.73 21.83
CA LYS A 68 1.47 9.68 20.91
C LYS A 68 1.51 9.08 19.50
N ALA A 69 1.07 9.88 18.52
CA ALA A 69 1.30 9.53 17.12
C ALA A 69 2.80 9.40 16.84
N PRO A 70 3.22 8.43 16.00
CA PRO A 70 4.63 8.34 15.62
C PRO A 70 5.05 9.60 14.86
N LYS A 71 6.31 10.02 15.06
CA LYS A 71 6.92 11.05 14.22
C LYS A 71 7.06 10.51 12.80
N LEU A 72 6.54 11.26 11.82
CA LEU A 72 6.62 10.91 10.40
C LEU A 72 7.60 11.83 9.70
N TYR A 73 8.39 11.27 8.80
CA TYR A 73 9.36 11.98 7.98
C TYR A 73 8.91 12.06 6.53
N PHE A 74 9.39 13.08 5.82
CA PHE A 74 9.19 13.25 4.38
C PHE A 74 10.41 13.91 3.76
N LEU A 75 10.62 13.70 2.45
CA LEU A 75 11.69 14.35 1.71
C LEU A 75 11.34 15.81 1.44
N ASN A 76 12.29 16.71 1.70
CA ASN A 76 12.30 18.06 1.16
C ASN A 76 12.90 18.05 -0.26
N ARG A 77 12.83 19.16 -1.00
CA ARG A 77 13.45 19.29 -2.31
C ARG A 77 14.93 18.95 -2.29
N SER A 78 15.68 19.48 -1.31
CA SER A 78 17.10 19.18 -1.13
C SER A 78 17.39 17.70 -0.87
N GLY A 79 16.46 16.96 -0.21
CA GLY A 79 16.57 15.52 -0.01
C GLY A 79 16.34 14.73 -1.31
N TYR A 80 15.42 15.20 -2.14
CA TYR A 80 15.22 14.65 -3.48
C TYR A 80 16.44 14.89 -4.38
N ASP A 81 16.99 16.11 -4.38
CA ASP A 81 18.21 16.44 -5.12
C ASP A 81 19.41 15.61 -4.65
N LEU A 82 19.52 15.34 -3.33
CA LEU A 82 20.54 14.44 -2.77
C LEU A 82 20.40 12.99 -3.33
N LEU A 83 19.17 12.47 -3.50
CA LEU A 83 18.96 11.17 -4.13
C LEU A 83 19.34 11.19 -5.61
N ARG A 84 18.90 12.22 -6.35
CA ARG A 84 19.18 12.33 -7.78
C ARG A 84 20.68 12.50 -8.04
N ASP A 85 21.30 13.51 -7.43
CA ASP A 85 22.67 13.91 -7.75
C ASP A 85 23.71 13.10 -6.95
N GLY A 86 23.42 12.82 -5.66
CA GLY A 86 24.36 12.13 -4.76
C GLY A 86 24.36 10.61 -4.92
N CYS A 87 23.30 10.01 -5.46
CA CYS A 87 23.19 8.57 -5.71
C CYS A 87 23.20 8.22 -7.21
N GLY A 88 23.32 9.22 -8.09
CA GLY A 88 23.34 9.01 -9.54
C GLY A 88 22.02 8.43 -10.09
N LEU A 89 20.90 8.74 -9.45
CA LEU A 89 19.59 8.26 -9.86
C LEU A 89 18.98 9.24 -10.84
N GLU A 90 18.70 8.78 -12.05
CA GLU A 90 18.04 9.59 -13.07
C GLU A 90 16.60 9.95 -12.68
N GLU A 91 16.13 11.10 -13.11
CA GLU A 91 14.76 11.56 -12.86
C GLU A 91 13.71 10.61 -13.48
N SER A 92 14.06 9.94 -14.57
CA SER A 92 13.27 8.87 -15.20
C SER A 92 12.95 7.72 -14.24
N HIS A 93 13.86 7.40 -13.32
CA HIS A 93 13.68 6.35 -12.32
C HIS A 93 13.07 6.85 -11.01
N LEU A 94 13.35 8.10 -10.61
CA LEU A 94 12.79 8.70 -9.40
C LEU A 94 11.37 9.21 -9.61
N GLY A 95 11.03 9.66 -10.82
CA GLY A 95 9.84 10.46 -11.08
C GLY A 95 9.93 11.86 -10.48
N GLU A 96 8.94 12.69 -10.74
CA GLU A 96 8.92 14.10 -10.31
C GLU A 96 8.90 14.24 -8.77
N PHE A 97 9.60 15.27 -8.29
CA PHE A 97 9.46 15.71 -6.91
C PHE A 97 8.07 16.30 -6.67
N VAL A 98 7.32 15.69 -5.77
CA VAL A 98 6.05 16.23 -5.30
C VAL A 98 6.26 16.87 -3.93
N LYS A 99 6.07 18.20 -3.88
CA LYS A 99 6.19 18.96 -2.64
C LYS A 99 5.19 18.43 -1.60
N PRO A 100 5.66 18.10 -0.40
CA PRO A 100 4.75 17.76 0.70
C PRO A 100 3.79 18.93 0.97
N HIS A 101 2.55 18.64 1.33
CA HIS A 101 1.62 19.69 1.70
C HIS A 101 2.20 20.54 2.83
N SER A 102 2.12 21.87 2.68
CA SER A 102 2.57 22.80 3.70
C SER A 102 1.78 22.58 5.00
N GLY A 103 2.49 22.18 6.06
CA GLY A 103 1.93 21.94 7.38
C GLY A 103 1.07 20.66 7.47
N PRO A 104 1.59 19.49 7.06
CA PRO A 104 0.87 18.25 7.27
C PRO A 104 0.61 18.05 8.77
N LYS A 105 -0.67 17.97 9.14
CA LYS A 105 -1.11 17.68 10.51
C LYS A 105 -1.48 16.20 10.61
N TRP A 106 -1.25 15.60 11.77
CA TRP A 106 -1.76 14.26 12.03
C TRP A 106 -3.29 14.25 12.00
N THR A 107 -3.84 13.34 11.23
CA THR A 107 -5.30 13.11 11.13
C THR A 107 -5.59 11.62 11.28
N PRO A 108 -6.83 11.20 11.59
CA PRO A 108 -7.21 9.78 11.57
C PRO A 108 -6.91 9.07 10.25
N ILE A 109 -6.96 9.78 9.13
CA ILE A 109 -6.60 9.28 7.79
C ILE A 109 -5.12 8.88 7.74
N MET A 110 -4.23 9.56 8.48
CA MET A 110 -2.82 9.19 8.55
C MET A 110 -2.61 7.79 9.13
N ALA A 111 -3.39 7.40 10.13
CA ALA A 111 -3.27 6.07 10.70
C ALA A 111 -3.73 4.97 9.72
N HIS A 112 -4.74 5.24 8.88
CA HIS A 112 -5.13 4.35 7.79
C HIS A 112 -4.02 4.25 6.75
N ARG A 113 -3.51 5.40 6.29
CA ARG A 113 -2.38 5.46 5.35
C ARG A 113 -1.16 4.69 5.85
N MET A 114 -0.80 4.82 7.15
CA MET A 114 0.33 4.11 7.74
C MET A 114 0.13 2.58 7.65
N ALA A 115 -1.07 2.08 8.00
CA ALA A 115 -1.39 0.66 7.91
C ALA A 115 -1.35 0.14 6.44
N THR A 116 -1.84 0.93 5.48
CA THR A 116 -1.73 0.58 4.05
C THR A 116 -0.27 0.50 3.59
N ILE A 117 0.57 1.45 4.03
CA ILE A 117 2.01 1.44 3.72
C ILE A 117 2.71 0.23 4.38
N ASP A 118 2.34 -0.14 5.60
CA ASP A 118 2.88 -1.34 6.26
C ASP A 118 2.63 -2.59 5.42
N LEU A 119 1.45 -2.73 4.82
CA LEU A 119 1.13 -3.84 3.90
C LEU A 119 1.97 -3.79 2.63
N LEU A 120 2.15 -2.62 2.00
CA LEU A 120 3.01 -2.49 0.81
C LEU A 120 4.48 -2.81 1.12
N LEU A 121 4.98 -2.34 2.27
CA LEU A 121 6.32 -2.69 2.73
C LEU A 121 6.46 -4.18 3.03
N ALA A 122 5.40 -4.83 3.54
CA ALA A 122 5.38 -6.28 3.74
C ALA A 122 5.44 -7.04 2.40
N VAL A 123 4.81 -6.53 1.33
CA VAL A 123 4.98 -7.07 -0.03
C VAL A 123 6.44 -6.95 -0.48
N GLU A 124 7.01 -5.74 -0.43
CA GLU A 124 8.38 -5.47 -0.90
C GLU A 124 9.42 -6.32 -0.16
N THR A 125 9.32 -6.36 1.17
CA THR A 125 10.30 -7.10 1.99
C THR A 125 10.09 -8.60 1.92
N GLY A 126 8.84 -9.06 1.82
CA GLY A 126 8.50 -10.47 1.68
C GLY A 126 8.99 -11.10 0.37
N LEU A 127 9.34 -10.30 -0.64
CA LEU A 127 9.90 -10.77 -1.90
C LEU A 127 11.43 -10.93 -1.87
N ARG A 128 12.13 -10.36 -0.89
CA ARG A 128 13.60 -10.44 -0.82
C ARG A 128 14.14 -11.87 -0.82
N ASP A 129 13.39 -12.79 -0.20
CA ASP A 129 13.75 -14.20 -0.12
C ASP A 129 13.01 -15.07 -1.16
N ARG A 130 12.43 -14.43 -2.20
CA ARG A 130 11.63 -15.09 -3.24
C ARG A 130 12.08 -14.68 -4.64
N PRO A 131 13.28 -15.11 -5.09
CA PRO A 131 13.90 -14.66 -6.34
C PRO A 131 13.10 -15.01 -7.61
N ASN A 132 12.14 -15.93 -7.50
CA ASN A 132 11.26 -16.31 -8.61
C ASN A 132 10.13 -15.31 -8.83
N TYR A 133 10.02 -14.26 -8.02
CA TYR A 133 8.98 -13.25 -8.13
C TYR A 133 9.58 -11.85 -8.11
N GLU A 134 9.07 -11.00 -8.99
CA GLU A 134 9.46 -9.60 -9.10
C GLU A 134 8.26 -8.68 -8.85
N LEU A 135 8.47 -7.62 -8.09
CA LEU A 135 7.49 -6.55 -7.91
C LEU A 135 7.64 -5.54 -9.05
N ILE A 136 6.74 -5.61 -10.03
CA ILE A 136 6.79 -4.73 -11.21
C ILE A 136 6.45 -3.29 -10.83
N THR A 137 5.43 -3.10 -10.00
CA THR A 137 5.02 -1.76 -9.56
C THR A 137 4.09 -1.84 -8.35
N THR A 138 3.99 -0.71 -7.63
CA THR A 138 3.01 -0.47 -6.57
C THR A 138 2.19 0.76 -6.89
N PHE A 139 0.93 0.76 -6.50
CA PHE A 139 -0.02 1.87 -6.60
C PHE A 139 -0.56 2.21 -5.22
N HIS A 140 -0.90 3.47 -4.97
CA HIS A 140 -1.62 3.82 -3.74
C HIS A 140 -2.47 5.09 -3.91
N GLU A 141 -3.55 5.20 -3.16
CA GLU A 141 -4.51 6.31 -3.25
C GLU A 141 -3.89 7.69 -2.91
N TYR A 142 -2.80 7.71 -2.16
CA TYR A 142 -2.11 8.94 -1.76
C TYR A 142 -1.27 9.56 -2.87
N ARG A 143 -0.96 8.81 -3.92
CA ARG A 143 -0.33 9.32 -5.13
C ARG A 143 -1.40 9.82 -6.08
N ARG A 144 -1.27 11.09 -6.48
CA ARG A 144 -2.21 11.73 -7.41
C ARG A 144 -1.64 11.67 -8.81
N VAL A 145 -2.46 11.27 -9.76
CA VAL A 145 -2.15 11.26 -11.20
C VAL A 145 -3.13 12.14 -11.94
N LYS A 146 -2.67 12.80 -12.99
CA LYS A 146 -3.57 13.53 -13.89
C LYS A 146 -4.22 12.53 -14.84
N ARG A 147 -5.55 12.53 -14.90
CA ARG A 147 -6.33 11.87 -15.94
C ARG A 147 -7.22 12.93 -16.57
N GLY A 148 -6.90 13.28 -17.81
CA GLY A 148 -7.45 14.48 -18.43
C GLY A 148 -7.05 15.75 -17.66
N THR A 149 -8.02 16.58 -17.29
CA THR A 149 -7.81 17.84 -16.54
C THR A 149 -7.82 17.67 -15.02
N THR A 150 -8.20 16.49 -14.51
CA THR A 150 -8.44 16.27 -13.07
C THR A 150 -7.34 15.44 -12.43
N ALA A 151 -6.80 15.94 -11.30
CA ALA A 151 -5.90 15.16 -10.46
C ALA A 151 -6.73 14.23 -9.54
N GLN A 152 -6.51 12.93 -9.65
CA GLN A 152 -7.24 11.92 -8.85
C GLN A 152 -6.28 10.88 -8.25
N PRO A 153 -6.72 10.09 -7.24
CA PRO A 153 -5.92 8.99 -6.72
C PRO A 153 -5.46 8.08 -7.85
N GLU A 154 -4.22 7.63 -7.80
CA GLU A 154 -3.64 6.73 -8.80
C GLU A 154 -4.44 5.44 -8.96
N THR A 155 -4.97 4.91 -7.85
CA THR A 155 -5.80 3.70 -7.81
C THR A 155 -7.25 3.91 -8.22
N SER A 156 -7.68 5.17 -8.47
CA SER A 156 -9.07 5.47 -8.82
C SER A 156 -9.41 4.95 -10.22
N ASP A 157 -10.56 4.28 -10.33
CA ASP A 157 -11.13 3.84 -11.61
C ASP A 157 -12.66 3.80 -11.54
N TYR A 158 -13.32 3.41 -12.63
CA TYR A 158 -14.76 3.22 -12.73
C TYR A 158 -15.08 1.79 -13.11
N VAL A 159 -15.98 1.17 -12.38
CA VAL A 159 -16.36 -0.25 -12.59
C VAL A 159 -17.22 -0.47 -13.83
N ALA A 160 -17.92 0.56 -14.31
CA ALA A 160 -18.80 0.54 -15.46
C ALA A 160 -19.05 1.95 -16.01
N ALA A 161 -19.54 2.05 -17.24
CA ALA A 161 -20.12 3.25 -17.81
C ALA A 161 -21.58 3.45 -17.28
N PRO A 162 -22.08 4.72 -17.14
CA PRO A 162 -21.30 5.95 -17.25
C PRO A 162 -20.34 6.15 -16.05
N GLU A 163 -19.32 6.99 -16.24
CA GLU A 163 -18.36 7.35 -15.19
C GLU A 163 -19.04 8.27 -14.15
N ALA A 164 -19.77 7.66 -13.23
CA ALA A 164 -20.54 8.30 -12.18
C ALA A 164 -20.01 7.90 -10.79
N ALA A 165 -20.33 8.71 -9.77
CA ALA A 165 -19.85 8.48 -8.40
C ALA A 165 -20.18 7.07 -7.87
N GLY A 166 -21.36 6.53 -8.16
CA GLY A 166 -21.76 5.17 -7.75
C GLY A 166 -21.02 4.02 -8.48
N ASN A 167 -20.28 4.34 -9.55
CA ASN A 167 -19.46 3.40 -10.31
C ASN A 167 -17.96 3.57 -10.04
N ARG A 168 -17.58 4.54 -9.20
CA ARG A 168 -16.18 4.81 -8.91
C ARG A 168 -15.65 3.86 -7.85
N ILE A 169 -14.48 3.26 -8.13
CA ILE A 169 -13.72 2.45 -7.19
C ILE A 169 -12.37 3.14 -6.88
N VAL A 170 -11.97 3.12 -5.61
CA VAL A 170 -10.67 3.64 -5.18
C VAL A 170 -10.07 2.64 -4.21
N PRO A 171 -9.30 1.65 -4.69
CA PRO A 171 -8.48 0.79 -3.82
C PRO A 171 -7.53 1.62 -2.96
N ASP A 172 -7.29 1.21 -1.71
CA ASP A 172 -6.33 1.89 -0.84
C ASP A 172 -4.91 1.79 -1.40
N ALA A 173 -4.58 0.61 -1.96
CA ALA A 173 -3.34 0.35 -2.68
C ALA A 173 -3.50 -0.82 -3.65
N GLY A 174 -2.44 -1.10 -4.41
CA GLY A 174 -2.33 -2.27 -5.26
C GLY A 174 -0.90 -2.50 -5.72
N PHE A 175 -0.66 -3.64 -6.32
CA PHE A 175 0.64 -3.99 -6.87
C PHE A 175 0.51 -5.02 -8.00
N VAL A 176 1.55 -5.09 -8.82
CA VAL A 176 1.70 -6.12 -9.86
C VAL A 176 2.92 -6.96 -9.53
N LEU A 177 2.73 -8.28 -9.48
CA LEU A 177 3.79 -9.28 -9.35
C LEU A 177 3.99 -10.02 -10.66
N GLU A 178 5.25 -10.29 -11.00
CA GLU A 178 5.62 -11.21 -12.06
C GLU A 178 6.22 -12.48 -11.46
N ASN A 179 5.80 -13.63 -11.97
CA ASN A 179 6.53 -14.87 -11.78
C ASN A 179 7.60 -14.96 -12.87
N CYS A 180 8.86 -14.75 -12.50
CA CYS A 180 10.01 -14.68 -13.42
C CYS A 180 10.26 -15.99 -14.20
N GLN A 181 9.80 -17.14 -13.70
CA GLN A 181 9.93 -18.43 -14.39
C GLN A 181 8.92 -18.58 -15.53
N THR A 182 7.72 -18.00 -15.39
CA THR A 182 6.63 -18.17 -16.35
C THR A 182 6.30 -16.90 -17.13
N GLY A 183 6.84 -15.75 -16.74
CA GLY A 183 6.49 -14.43 -17.26
C GLY A 183 5.04 -14.00 -16.95
N LYS A 184 4.31 -14.78 -16.16
CA LYS A 184 2.91 -14.44 -15.81
C LYS A 184 2.85 -13.36 -14.75
N ARG A 185 1.96 -12.38 -14.98
CA ARG A 185 1.72 -11.27 -14.06
C ARG A 185 0.39 -11.41 -13.35
N GLY A 186 0.36 -11.06 -12.06
CA GLY A 186 -0.83 -10.97 -11.24
C GLY A 186 -1.07 -9.53 -10.76
N LEU A 187 -2.31 -9.06 -10.84
CA LEU A 187 -2.77 -7.78 -10.32
C LEU A 187 -3.45 -7.98 -8.98
N PHE A 188 -3.04 -7.22 -7.97
CA PHE A 188 -3.56 -7.28 -6.61
C PHE A 188 -4.00 -5.90 -6.15
N PHE A 189 -5.17 -5.82 -5.50
CA PHE A 189 -5.63 -4.63 -4.80
C PHE A 189 -5.64 -4.88 -3.29
N ILE A 190 -5.22 -3.89 -2.54
CA ILE A 190 -5.20 -3.91 -1.06
C ILE A 190 -6.30 -3.01 -0.55
N GLU A 191 -7.04 -3.53 0.42
CA GLU A 191 -8.03 -2.82 1.21
C GLU A 191 -7.68 -2.93 2.69
N THR A 192 -7.49 -1.79 3.32
CA THR A 192 -7.09 -1.68 4.72
C THR A 192 -8.28 -1.25 5.56
N ASP A 193 -8.82 -2.16 6.35
CA ASP A 193 -9.94 -1.86 7.25
C ASP A 193 -9.46 -1.73 8.70
N ARG A 194 -9.56 -0.53 9.25
CA ARG A 194 -9.20 -0.25 10.64
C ARG A 194 -10.37 -0.36 11.63
N GLY A 195 -11.43 -1.04 11.25
CA GLY A 195 -12.59 -1.24 12.10
C GLY A 195 -13.58 -0.07 12.11
N THR A 196 -13.37 0.94 11.30
CA THR A 196 -14.23 2.15 11.26
C THR A 196 -15.37 2.06 10.25
N MET A 197 -15.27 1.17 9.27
CA MET A 197 -16.30 0.97 8.25
C MET A 197 -17.40 0.06 8.76
N ARG A 198 -18.66 0.32 8.40
CA ARG A 198 -19.78 -0.61 8.65
C ARG A 198 -19.59 -1.88 7.85
N LEU A 199 -20.01 -3.03 8.40
CA LEU A 199 -19.86 -4.33 7.73
C LEU A 199 -20.93 -4.52 6.64
N THR A 200 -22.19 -4.25 6.96
CA THR A 200 -23.34 -4.42 6.07
C THR A 200 -23.83 -3.10 5.52
N ARG A 201 -24.58 -3.13 4.43
CA ARG A 201 -25.27 -1.95 3.88
C ARG A 201 -26.31 -1.46 4.88
N GLY A 202 -26.30 -0.17 5.19
CA GLY A 202 -27.44 0.51 5.83
C GLY A 202 -28.55 0.80 4.80
N ALA A 203 -29.73 1.27 5.25
CA ALA A 203 -30.91 1.50 4.42
C ALA A 203 -30.73 2.47 3.24
N GLU A 204 -29.68 3.27 3.20
CA GLU A 204 -29.41 4.28 2.16
C GLU A 204 -27.99 4.15 1.61
N GLY A 205 -27.66 3.08 0.88
CA GLY A 205 -26.42 3.04 0.05
C GLY A 205 -25.11 3.36 0.78
N SER A 206 -25.09 3.25 2.12
CA SER A 206 -23.95 3.62 2.95
C SER A 206 -22.72 2.80 2.57
N TYR A 207 -21.58 3.46 2.50
CA TYR A 207 -20.28 2.86 2.29
C TYR A 207 -20.02 1.79 3.36
N SER A 208 -19.88 0.53 2.94
CA SER A 208 -19.75 -0.63 3.83
C SER A 208 -18.79 -1.66 3.23
N VAL A 209 -18.27 -2.59 4.04
CA VAL A 209 -17.40 -3.68 3.59
C VAL A 209 -18.09 -4.53 2.52
N ALA A 210 -19.34 -4.97 2.77
CA ALA A 210 -20.12 -5.74 1.79
C ALA A 210 -20.38 -4.94 0.50
N GLY A 211 -20.67 -3.64 0.62
CA GLY A 211 -20.83 -2.74 -0.54
C GLY A 211 -19.54 -2.60 -1.36
N LYS A 212 -18.39 -2.52 -0.68
CA LYS A 212 -17.08 -2.44 -1.32
C LYS A 212 -16.76 -3.74 -2.07
N PHE A 213 -17.03 -4.91 -1.47
CA PHE A 213 -16.87 -6.19 -2.16
C PHE A 213 -17.80 -6.33 -3.37
N ALA A 214 -19.05 -5.91 -3.26
CA ALA A 214 -19.98 -5.90 -4.40
C ALA A 214 -19.47 -4.98 -5.53
N LEU A 215 -18.84 -3.85 -5.19
CA LEU A 215 -18.22 -2.96 -6.18
C LEU A 215 -17.04 -3.63 -6.88
N TYR A 216 -16.19 -4.36 -6.16
CA TYR A 216 -15.11 -5.16 -6.75
C TYR A 216 -15.63 -6.29 -7.65
N GLU A 217 -16.74 -6.96 -7.31
CA GLU A 217 -17.36 -7.96 -8.18
C GLU A 217 -17.82 -7.35 -9.51
N ARG A 218 -18.42 -6.16 -9.44
CA ARG A 218 -18.80 -5.43 -10.67
C ARG A 218 -17.57 -5.04 -11.48
N TYR A 219 -16.48 -4.68 -10.83
CA TYR A 219 -15.23 -4.33 -11.49
C TYR A 219 -14.58 -5.53 -12.18
N LEU A 220 -14.57 -6.69 -11.51
CA LEU A 220 -14.14 -7.96 -12.10
C LEU A 220 -14.93 -8.32 -13.37
N ARG A 221 -16.28 -8.23 -13.31
CA ARG A 221 -17.13 -8.54 -14.45
C ARG A 221 -17.03 -7.52 -15.59
N GLY A 222 -16.80 -6.26 -15.25
CA GLY A 222 -16.73 -5.17 -16.23
C GLY A 222 -15.42 -5.11 -17.02
N LEU A 223 -14.36 -5.80 -16.57
CA LEU A 223 -13.03 -5.91 -17.17
C LEU A 223 -12.30 -4.57 -17.43
N ARG A 224 -12.83 -3.42 -16.98
CA ARG A 224 -12.20 -2.11 -17.20
C ARG A 224 -10.80 -1.99 -16.60
N PHE A 225 -10.51 -2.75 -15.53
CA PHE A 225 -9.17 -2.83 -14.97
C PHE A 225 -8.12 -3.30 -15.99
N ALA A 226 -8.52 -4.13 -16.97
CA ALA A 226 -7.60 -4.61 -17.99
C ALA A 226 -7.05 -3.47 -18.86
N ASP A 227 -7.87 -2.46 -19.15
CA ASP A 227 -7.44 -1.27 -19.87
C ASP A 227 -6.58 -0.35 -18.97
N THR A 228 -7.08 -0.09 -17.75
CA THR A 228 -6.41 0.82 -16.80
C THR A 228 -5.02 0.33 -16.39
N TYR A 229 -4.86 -0.94 -16.15
CA TYR A 229 -3.59 -1.56 -15.73
C TYR A 229 -2.87 -2.29 -16.88
N GLY A 230 -3.39 -2.23 -18.10
CA GLY A 230 -2.81 -2.80 -19.31
C GLY A 230 -1.33 -2.47 -19.55
N PRO A 231 -0.83 -1.26 -19.26
CA PRO A 231 0.59 -0.94 -19.36
C PRO A 231 1.52 -1.84 -18.52
N TYR A 232 0.99 -2.51 -17.50
CA TYR A 232 1.76 -3.39 -16.60
C TYR A 232 1.60 -4.87 -16.91
N GLY A 233 0.69 -5.25 -17.82
CA GLY A 233 0.47 -6.63 -18.22
C GLY A 233 -0.95 -6.91 -18.71
N VAL A 234 -1.17 -8.13 -19.21
CA VAL A 234 -2.48 -8.60 -19.59
C VAL A 234 -3.15 -9.28 -18.40
N PHE A 235 -4.27 -8.75 -17.95
CA PHE A 235 -4.98 -9.25 -16.78
C PHE A 235 -6.40 -9.71 -17.15
N SER A 236 -6.71 -10.97 -16.89
CA SER A 236 -8.07 -11.51 -16.99
C SER A 236 -8.84 -11.40 -15.68
N PHE A 237 -8.15 -11.20 -14.57
CA PHE A 237 -8.68 -11.02 -13.23
C PHE A 237 -7.68 -10.30 -12.34
N PHE A 238 -8.13 -9.91 -11.16
CA PHE A 238 -7.30 -9.42 -10.07
C PHE A 238 -7.69 -10.09 -8.76
N THR A 239 -6.84 -9.98 -7.74
CA THR A 239 -7.13 -10.45 -6.38
C THR A 239 -7.28 -9.26 -5.44
N VAL A 240 -8.33 -9.25 -4.63
CA VAL A 240 -8.56 -8.27 -3.56
C VAL A 240 -8.02 -8.83 -2.26
N LEU A 241 -7.11 -8.10 -1.62
CA LEU A 241 -6.49 -8.42 -0.34
C LEU A 241 -7.09 -7.49 0.71
N PHE A 242 -8.01 -8.00 1.51
CA PHE A 242 -8.68 -7.25 2.56
C PHE A 242 -8.01 -7.55 3.90
N ALA A 243 -7.35 -6.54 4.49
CA ALA A 243 -6.68 -6.65 5.77
C ALA A 243 -7.43 -5.86 6.85
N THR A 244 -7.79 -6.50 7.96
CA THR A 244 -8.56 -5.90 9.05
C THR A 244 -7.94 -6.08 10.42
N THR A 245 -8.46 -5.39 11.45
CA THR A 245 -7.80 -5.25 12.75
C THR A 245 -7.84 -6.50 13.63
N THR A 246 -8.88 -7.32 13.54
CA THR A 246 -9.07 -8.47 14.44
C THR A 246 -9.68 -9.66 13.71
N GLN A 247 -9.44 -10.86 14.23
CA GLN A 247 -10.03 -12.09 13.71
C GLN A 247 -11.56 -12.05 13.72
N GLY A 248 -12.17 -11.55 14.80
CA GLY A 248 -13.64 -11.42 14.87
C GLY A 248 -14.20 -10.50 13.80
N ARG A 249 -13.49 -9.38 13.49
CA ARG A 249 -13.90 -8.48 12.42
C ARG A 249 -13.71 -9.09 11.03
N LEU A 250 -12.66 -9.88 10.85
CA LEU A 250 -12.43 -10.64 9.63
C LEU A 250 -13.58 -11.61 9.36
N GLU A 251 -13.98 -12.41 10.35
CA GLU A 251 -15.09 -13.34 10.21
C GLU A 251 -16.42 -12.60 9.94
N ASN A 252 -16.66 -11.48 10.63
CA ASN A 252 -17.84 -10.65 10.37
C ASN A 252 -17.84 -10.05 8.96
N ALA A 253 -16.67 -9.68 8.41
CA ALA A 253 -16.57 -9.21 7.02
C ALA A 253 -16.89 -10.35 6.01
N ARG A 254 -16.46 -11.58 6.29
CA ARG A 254 -16.80 -12.76 5.49
C ARG A 254 -18.32 -13.02 5.54
N LEU A 255 -18.92 -13.03 6.72
CA LEU A 255 -20.37 -13.20 6.90
C LEU A 255 -21.18 -12.11 6.18
N ALA A 256 -20.77 -10.85 6.33
CA ALA A 256 -21.45 -9.72 5.69
C ALA A 256 -21.42 -9.77 4.14
N SER A 257 -20.55 -10.57 3.56
CA SER A 257 -20.39 -10.76 2.12
C SER A 257 -20.79 -12.17 1.63
N ALA A 258 -21.41 -12.97 2.49
CA ALA A 258 -21.74 -14.37 2.18
C ALA A 258 -22.73 -14.51 1.01
N ASP A 259 -23.63 -13.55 0.85
CA ASP A 259 -24.65 -13.54 -0.22
C ASP A 259 -24.13 -13.04 -1.57
N LEU A 260 -22.85 -12.63 -1.64
CA LEU A 260 -22.23 -12.22 -2.90
C LEU A 260 -21.85 -13.46 -3.74
N ASP A 261 -21.56 -13.24 -5.03
CA ASP A 261 -21.32 -14.33 -6.00
C ASP A 261 -20.24 -15.33 -5.53
N HIS A 262 -20.64 -16.58 -5.36
CA HIS A 262 -19.75 -17.66 -4.92
C HIS A 262 -18.61 -17.95 -5.91
N ASN A 263 -18.83 -17.77 -7.22
CA ASN A 263 -17.81 -17.99 -8.22
C ASN A 263 -16.65 -17.00 -8.12
N LEU A 264 -16.87 -15.85 -7.47
CA LEU A 264 -15.87 -14.81 -7.28
C LEU A 264 -15.15 -14.89 -5.92
N HIS A 265 -15.55 -15.83 -5.04
CA HIS A 265 -14.87 -15.99 -3.74
C HIS A 265 -13.34 -16.19 -3.85
N PRO A 266 -12.79 -16.94 -4.81
CA PRO A 266 -11.35 -17.14 -4.94
C PRO A 266 -10.55 -15.85 -5.17
N TYR A 267 -11.18 -14.80 -5.69
CA TYR A 267 -10.54 -13.52 -5.97
C TYR A 267 -10.48 -12.58 -4.75
N PHE A 268 -11.03 -13.00 -3.61
CA PHE A 268 -10.99 -12.24 -2.37
C PHE A 268 -10.25 -13.02 -1.30
N ARG A 269 -9.23 -12.40 -0.75
CA ARG A 269 -8.38 -12.93 0.32
C ARG A 269 -8.41 -11.99 1.52
N LEU A 270 -8.64 -12.53 2.70
CA LEU A 270 -8.80 -11.75 3.91
C LEU A 270 -7.76 -12.19 4.96
N ALA A 271 -7.16 -11.22 5.64
CA ALA A 271 -6.23 -11.45 6.75
C ALA A 271 -6.38 -10.37 7.82
N THR A 272 -5.75 -10.55 8.97
CA THR A 272 -5.61 -9.49 9.97
C THR A 272 -4.46 -8.55 9.62
N LEU A 273 -4.48 -7.31 10.14
CA LEU A 273 -3.40 -6.32 9.95
C LEU A 273 -2.09 -6.69 10.69
N GLU A 274 -2.10 -7.73 11.52
CA GLU A 274 -0.91 -8.26 12.21
C GLU A 274 -0.01 -9.08 11.28
N ILE A 275 0.00 -8.73 9.99
CA ILE A 275 0.90 -9.33 9.01
C ILE A 275 2.30 -8.75 9.22
N GLY A 276 3.21 -9.54 9.79
CA GLY A 276 4.62 -9.21 9.83
C GLY A 276 5.24 -9.16 8.42
N THR A 277 6.31 -8.41 8.25
CA THR A 277 6.98 -8.25 6.96
C THR A 277 7.40 -9.56 6.29
N HIS A 278 7.69 -10.61 7.09
CA HIS A 278 8.11 -11.92 6.59
C HIS A 278 6.97 -12.90 6.33
N SER A 279 5.73 -12.55 6.70
CA SER A 279 4.58 -13.45 6.60
C SER A 279 3.56 -13.05 5.53
N PHE A 280 3.79 -11.99 4.75
CA PHE A 280 2.78 -11.52 3.76
C PHE A 280 2.40 -12.60 2.73
N PHE A 281 3.36 -13.39 2.27
CA PHE A 281 3.15 -14.47 1.29
C PHE A 281 2.98 -15.85 1.92
N ASP A 282 3.00 -15.95 3.25
CA ASP A 282 2.74 -17.19 3.97
C ASP A 282 1.25 -17.58 3.91
N PRO A 283 0.85 -18.80 4.31
CA PRO A 283 -0.55 -19.24 4.28
C PRO A 283 -1.39 -18.60 5.39
N ILE A 284 -1.56 -17.27 5.32
CA ILE A 284 -2.31 -16.45 6.28
C ILE A 284 -3.64 -15.95 5.72
N TRP A 285 -3.87 -16.12 4.42
CA TRP A 285 -5.01 -15.54 3.72
C TRP A 285 -6.19 -16.52 3.68
N LEU A 286 -7.30 -16.12 4.26
CA LEU A 286 -8.57 -16.84 4.17
C LEU A 286 -9.32 -16.43 2.90
N SER A 287 -10.04 -17.39 2.30
CA SER A 287 -11.03 -17.07 1.26
C SER A 287 -12.20 -16.27 1.87
N ARG A 288 -12.89 -15.50 1.05
CA ARG A 288 -14.18 -14.89 1.42
C ARG A 288 -15.28 -15.94 1.71
N ASP A 289 -15.20 -17.14 1.16
CA ASP A 289 -16.15 -18.22 1.47
C ASP A 289 -16.05 -18.60 2.96
N VAL A 290 -17.11 -18.35 3.71
CA VAL A 290 -17.17 -18.65 5.16
C VAL A 290 -17.01 -20.14 5.48
N ARG A 291 -17.30 -21.02 4.52
CA ARG A 291 -17.15 -22.48 4.64
C ARG A 291 -15.70 -22.93 4.49
N ASP A 292 -14.89 -22.19 3.74
CA ASP A 292 -13.47 -22.49 3.57
C ASP A 292 -12.66 -21.88 4.73
N LYS A 293 -12.19 -22.74 5.62
CA LYS A 293 -11.37 -22.38 6.80
C LYS A 293 -9.88 -22.49 6.55
N ARG A 294 -9.46 -22.90 5.35
CA ARG A 294 -8.05 -23.08 5.00
C ARG A 294 -7.39 -21.74 4.76
N HIS A 295 -6.26 -21.52 5.40
CA HIS A 295 -5.37 -20.43 5.05
C HIS A 295 -4.60 -20.80 3.79
N GLY A 296 -4.53 -19.87 2.86
CA GLY A 296 -3.81 -20.02 1.60
C GLY A 296 -2.68 -19.02 1.43
N THR A 297 -1.79 -19.32 0.52
CA THR A 297 -0.75 -18.40 0.05
C THR A 297 -1.26 -17.59 -1.14
N LEU A 298 -0.66 -16.42 -1.38
CA LEU A 298 -0.95 -15.60 -2.58
C LEU A 298 -0.13 -16.05 -3.80
N ILE A 299 1.00 -16.66 -3.56
CA ILE A 299 1.93 -17.17 -4.57
C ILE A 299 2.27 -18.63 -4.24
N LYS A 300 2.55 -19.42 -5.27
CA LYS A 300 3.00 -20.80 -5.05
C LYS A 300 4.41 -20.77 -4.47
N ILE A 301 4.58 -21.45 -3.33
CA ILE A 301 5.91 -21.78 -2.81
C ILE A 301 6.33 -23.04 -3.57
N ASN A 302 7.33 -22.92 -4.45
CA ASN A 302 7.97 -24.08 -5.09
C ASN A 302 9.05 -24.59 -4.16
#